data_cd070cc874a2bacff52aa0b9718cefb7
#
_entry.id   cd070cc874a2bacff52aa0b9718cefb7
#
_cell.length_a   1.000
_cell.length_b   1.000
_cell.length_c   1.000
_cell.angle_alpha   90.00
_cell.angle_beta   90.00
_cell.angle_gamma   90.00
#
_symmetry.space_group_name_H-M   'P 1'
#
loop_
_entity.id
_entity.type
_entity.pdbx_description
1 polymer ?
#
loop_
_entity_poly.entity_id
_entity_poly.type
_entity_poly.pdbx_seq_one_letter_code
_entity_poly.pdbx_strand_id
1 'polypeptide(L)'
;MGSTQKRKVALTDISRCHPKMKGKKIVKGTRKSHQCLPDSVYHEISKSHLSKNGLFQSLGCNEGEEHCLLDKAPLDDSIKKSLRRQYLRPRRPKGWDADPDMWLDNYNIMHVMKQYEEAIPSFTFLGVFPIDFSAPNPYQPDGEKKCLHKELCDLNLINEYHKGKRGIGMVFNLDPHYKGGSHWVALYINIVNINKPFVCYFDSYGYDTPPLIARLMRSFKLQIKNCHLGRNARRFQYGNSECGMFSMYFIICMIHGISFKQFCKDSVSDDFMLQLRKVLFSK
;
A
#
# COMPACT_ATOMS: atom_id res chain seq x y z
N MET A 1 10.92 -30.82 7.90
CA MET A 1 10.22 -30.32 6.70
C MET A 1 10.65 -28.89 6.47
N GLY A 2 11.52 -28.64 5.49
CA GLY A 2 12.03 -27.30 5.18
C GLY A 2 10.93 -26.46 4.54
N SER A 3 10.47 -25.43 5.23
CA SER A 3 9.63 -24.39 4.67
C SER A 3 10.42 -23.71 3.54
N THR A 4 10.03 -23.91 2.30
CA THR A 4 10.55 -23.16 1.15
C THR A 4 10.22 -21.69 1.36
N GLN A 5 11.18 -20.92 1.84
CA GLN A 5 11.05 -19.48 2.05
C GLN A 5 10.70 -18.83 0.70
N LYS A 6 9.55 -18.17 0.59
CA LYS A 6 9.15 -17.44 -0.62
C LYS A 6 10.21 -16.40 -0.95
N ARG A 7 10.64 -16.34 -2.21
CA ARG A 7 11.68 -15.39 -2.66
C ARG A 7 11.12 -13.99 -2.92
N LYS A 8 9.88 -13.91 -3.44
CA LYS A 8 9.15 -12.67 -3.72
C LYS A 8 7.65 -12.93 -3.66
N VAL A 9 6.86 -11.87 -3.51
CA VAL A 9 5.40 -11.94 -3.63
C VAL A 9 5.04 -11.82 -5.11
N ALA A 10 4.45 -12.87 -5.68
CA ALA A 10 4.01 -12.84 -7.07
C ALA A 10 2.69 -12.06 -7.21
N LEU A 11 2.37 -11.55 -8.41
CA LEU A 11 1.09 -10.88 -8.67
C LEU A 11 -0.11 -11.77 -8.31
N THR A 12 0.03 -13.09 -8.51
CA THR A 12 -0.99 -14.09 -8.15
C THR A 12 -1.18 -14.28 -6.64
N ASP A 13 -0.22 -13.84 -5.82
CA ASP A 13 -0.32 -13.89 -4.36
C ASP A 13 -1.04 -12.66 -3.79
N ILE A 14 -1.21 -11.61 -4.61
CA ILE A 14 -1.86 -10.35 -4.23
C ILE A 14 -3.30 -10.39 -4.70
N SER A 15 -4.24 -10.18 -3.77
CA SER A 15 -5.66 -10.15 -4.10
C SER A 15 -6.02 -8.90 -4.94
N ARG A 16 -6.82 -9.09 -5.98
CA ARG A 16 -7.46 -8.00 -6.73
C ARG A 16 -8.65 -7.37 -6.00
N CYS A 17 -9.10 -8.01 -4.93
CA CYS A 17 -10.13 -7.51 -4.03
C CYS A 17 -9.47 -6.96 -2.76
N HIS A 18 -10.27 -6.36 -1.88
CA HIS A 18 -9.77 -5.90 -0.57
C HIS A 18 -8.96 -7.01 0.11
N PRO A 19 -7.80 -6.73 0.71
CA PRO A 19 -6.91 -7.76 1.29
C PRO A 19 -7.55 -8.63 2.38
N LYS A 20 -8.60 -8.16 3.05
CA LYS A 20 -9.41 -8.96 3.99
C LYS A 20 -10.12 -10.14 3.35
N MET A 21 -10.35 -10.09 2.03
CA MET A 21 -11.05 -11.14 1.29
C MET A 21 -10.12 -12.35 1.08
N LYS A 22 -9.75 -13.00 2.20
CA LYS A 22 -8.93 -14.23 2.18
C LYS A 22 -9.66 -15.33 1.39
N GLY A 23 -9.04 -15.83 0.34
CA GLY A 23 -9.51 -17.05 -0.36
C GLY A 23 -9.97 -16.86 -1.80
N LYS A 24 -10.21 -15.66 -2.32
CA LYS A 24 -10.41 -15.46 -3.76
C LYS A 24 -9.06 -15.42 -4.49
N LYS A 25 -8.28 -16.52 -4.36
CA LYS A 25 -7.11 -16.76 -5.21
C LYS A 25 -7.59 -16.93 -6.64
N ILE A 26 -6.92 -16.29 -7.58
CA ILE A 26 -7.11 -16.56 -9.00
C ILE A 26 -6.74 -18.02 -9.22
N VAL A 27 -7.75 -18.88 -9.40
CA VAL A 27 -7.51 -20.26 -9.79
C VAL A 27 -7.02 -20.21 -11.24
N LYS A 28 -5.76 -20.64 -11.46
CA LYS A 28 -5.21 -20.81 -12.81
C LYS A 28 -6.20 -21.65 -13.64
N GLY A 29 -6.68 -21.09 -14.74
CA GLY A 29 -7.41 -21.83 -15.77
C GLY A 29 -8.90 -21.62 -15.87
N THR A 30 -9.56 -20.87 -14.99
CA THR A 30 -10.96 -20.49 -15.17
C THR A 30 -11.08 -18.99 -15.46
N ARG A 31 -11.61 -18.63 -16.63
CA ARG A 31 -12.11 -17.26 -16.97
C ARG A 31 -13.34 -16.89 -16.12
N LYS A 32 -13.40 -17.28 -14.85
CA LYS A 32 -14.48 -16.85 -13.97
C LYS A 32 -14.16 -15.46 -13.48
N SER A 33 -15.09 -14.57 -13.73
CA SER A 33 -15.13 -13.14 -13.43
C SER A 33 -14.39 -12.78 -12.14
N HIS A 34 -13.45 -11.82 -12.23
CA HIS A 34 -12.73 -11.23 -11.12
C HIS A 34 -13.66 -10.33 -10.28
N GLN A 35 -14.73 -10.88 -9.74
CA GLN A 35 -15.72 -10.16 -8.95
C GLN A 35 -15.36 -10.23 -7.48
N CYS A 36 -15.42 -9.07 -6.83
CA CYS A 36 -15.10 -8.90 -5.42
C CYS A 36 -16.36 -8.82 -4.55
N LEU A 37 -17.44 -8.28 -5.10
CA LEU A 37 -18.73 -8.19 -4.40
C LEU A 37 -19.33 -9.59 -4.17
N PRO A 38 -20.01 -9.82 -3.04
CA PRO A 38 -20.77 -11.05 -2.79
C PRO A 38 -21.94 -11.21 -3.78
N ASP A 39 -22.33 -12.45 -4.04
CA ASP A 39 -23.47 -12.76 -4.91
C ASP A 39 -24.78 -12.12 -4.43
N SER A 40 -24.97 -12.00 -3.12
CA SER A 40 -26.14 -11.32 -2.52
C SER A 40 -26.28 -9.87 -2.97
N VAL A 41 -25.17 -9.16 -3.15
CA VAL A 41 -25.18 -7.76 -3.62
C VAL A 41 -25.65 -7.68 -5.07
N TYR A 42 -25.23 -8.61 -5.93
CA TYR A 42 -25.70 -8.66 -7.31
C TYR A 42 -27.20 -8.96 -7.38
N HIS A 43 -27.70 -9.86 -6.53
CA HIS A 43 -29.13 -10.17 -6.43
C HIS A 43 -29.95 -8.96 -5.95
N GLU A 44 -29.44 -8.24 -4.96
CA GLU A 44 -30.09 -7.02 -4.44
C GLU A 44 -30.20 -5.91 -5.50
N ILE A 45 -29.13 -5.70 -6.28
CA ILE A 45 -29.12 -4.70 -7.36
C ILE A 45 -30.05 -5.12 -8.51
N SER A 46 -30.01 -6.39 -8.89
CA SER A 46 -30.70 -6.88 -10.07
C SER A 46 -32.22 -6.86 -9.92
N LYS A 47 -32.79 -7.09 -8.72
CA LYS A 47 -34.24 -7.30 -8.47
C LYS A 47 -34.97 -8.15 -9.56
N SER A 48 -34.21 -8.75 -10.47
CA SER A 48 -34.63 -9.55 -11.61
C SER A 48 -33.69 -10.74 -11.81
N HIS A 49 -34.12 -11.75 -12.55
CA HIS A 49 -33.34 -12.96 -12.82
C HIS A 49 -32.22 -12.76 -13.87
N LEU A 50 -31.67 -11.56 -13.99
CA LEU A 50 -30.54 -11.29 -14.90
C LEU A 50 -29.28 -12.02 -14.45
N SER A 51 -28.54 -12.55 -15.40
CA SER A 51 -27.17 -13.00 -15.15
C SER A 51 -26.30 -11.80 -14.70
N LYS A 52 -25.20 -12.06 -14.00
CA LYS A 52 -24.29 -10.98 -13.58
C LYS A 52 -23.81 -10.12 -14.75
N ASN A 53 -23.50 -10.75 -15.90
CA ASN A 53 -23.09 -10.03 -17.10
C ASN A 53 -24.22 -9.19 -17.67
N GLY A 54 -25.46 -9.73 -17.70
CA GLY A 54 -26.64 -8.97 -18.07
C GLY A 54 -26.87 -7.75 -17.18
N LEU A 55 -26.58 -7.86 -15.89
CA LEU A 55 -26.68 -6.73 -14.95
C LEU A 55 -25.65 -5.62 -15.26
N PHE A 56 -24.38 -5.97 -15.53
CA PHE A 56 -23.39 -4.98 -15.95
C PHE A 56 -23.83 -4.25 -17.21
N GLN A 57 -24.28 -5.00 -18.21
CA GLN A 57 -24.74 -4.43 -19.49
C GLN A 57 -25.98 -3.55 -19.33
N SER A 58 -26.97 -3.96 -18.54
CA SER A 58 -28.21 -3.19 -18.31
C SER A 58 -27.94 -1.84 -17.65
N LEU A 59 -26.86 -1.74 -16.85
CA LEU A 59 -26.40 -0.53 -16.22
C LEU A 59 -25.34 0.22 -17.07
N GLY A 60 -25.01 -0.27 -18.27
CA GLY A 60 -24.00 0.34 -19.15
C GLY A 60 -22.61 0.35 -18.52
N CYS A 61 -22.24 -0.72 -17.83
CA CYS A 61 -20.90 -0.98 -17.30
C CYS A 61 -20.25 -2.15 -18.02
N ASN A 62 -18.93 -2.15 -18.14
CA ASN A 62 -18.22 -3.31 -18.64
C ASN A 62 -18.18 -4.41 -17.57
N GLU A 63 -18.08 -5.67 -18.02
CA GLU A 63 -17.97 -6.81 -17.10
C GLU A 63 -16.79 -6.64 -16.14
N GLY A 64 -17.07 -6.81 -14.84
CA GLY A 64 -16.07 -6.70 -13.77
C GLY A 64 -15.75 -5.25 -13.31
N GLU A 65 -16.34 -4.23 -13.91
CA GLU A 65 -16.22 -2.84 -13.42
C GLU A 65 -17.17 -2.59 -12.24
N GLU A 66 -16.86 -3.19 -11.08
CA GLU A 66 -17.74 -3.17 -9.91
C GLU A 66 -17.91 -1.77 -9.31
N HIS A 67 -16.95 -0.86 -9.51
CA HIS A 67 -17.13 0.54 -9.13
C HIS A 67 -18.21 1.22 -9.99
N CYS A 68 -18.21 0.98 -11.31
CA CYS A 68 -19.26 1.45 -12.21
C CYS A 68 -20.63 0.88 -11.83
N LEU A 69 -20.67 -0.44 -11.54
CA LEU A 69 -21.89 -1.10 -11.09
C LEU A 69 -22.47 -0.41 -9.85
N LEU A 70 -21.64 -0.17 -8.81
CA LEU A 70 -22.07 0.50 -7.58
C LEU A 70 -22.44 1.97 -7.80
N ASP A 71 -21.80 2.69 -8.73
CA ASP A 71 -22.16 4.06 -9.04
C ASP A 71 -23.61 4.15 -9.56
N LYS A 72 -24.00 3.21 -10.43
CA LYS A 72 -25.29 3.20 -11.12
C LYS A 72 -26.37 2.37 -10.41
N ALA A 73 -25.99 1.55 -9.43
CA ALA A 73 -26.93 0.72 -8.67
C ALA A 73 -27.95 1.57 -7.91
N PRO A 74 -29.23 1.14 -7.81
CA PRO A 74 -30.27 1.79 -7.03
C PRO A 74 -30.12 1.45 -5.52
N LEU A 75 -28.95 1.77 -4.95
CA LEU A 75 -28.61 1.57 -3.54
C LEU A 75 -28.31 2.92 -2.88
N ASP A 76 -28.50 3.01 -1.59
CA ASP A 76 -28.09 4.18 -0.82
C ASP A 76 -26.58 4.42 -0.87
N ASP A 77 -26.16 5.68 -0.87
CA ASP A 77 -24.74 6.03 -0.98
C ASP A 77 -23.91 5.53 0.21
N SER A 78 -24.51 5.43 1.39
CA SER A 78 -23.90 4.81 2.58
C SER A 78 -23.58 3.32 2.34
N ILE A 79 -24.51 2.59 1.73
CA ILE A 79 -24.36 1.17 1.36
C ILE A 79 -23.26 1.04 0.29
N LYS A 80 -23.33 1.84 -0.77
CA LYS A 80 -22.30 1.86 -1.84
C LYS A 80 -20.91 2.11 -1.27
N LYS A 81 -20.77 3.10 -0.37
CA LYS A 81 -19.50 3.42 0.30
C LYS A 81 -19.00 2.25 1.16
N SER A 82 -19.90 1.61 1.91
CA SER A 82 -19.59 0.44 2.74
C SER A 82 -19.10 -0.74 1.89
N LEU A 83 -19.82 -1.06 0.79
CA LEU A 83 -19.46 -2.15 -0.11
C LEU A 83 -18.08 -1.92 -0.75
N ARG A 84 -17.80 -0.70 -1.25
CA ARG A 84 -16.48 -0.38 -1.79
C ARG A 84 -15.39 -0.58 -0.75
N ARG A 85 -15.57 -0.07 0.46
CA ARG A 85 -14.60 -0.19 1.56
C ARG A 85 -14.36 -1.63 1.97
N GLN A 86 -15.37 -2.49 1.94
CA GLN A 86 -15.27 -3.88 2.42
C GLN A 86 -14.68 -4.82 1.37
N TYR A 87 -14.98 -4.60 0.09
CA TYR A 87 -14.75 -5.60 -0.95
C TYR A 87 -13.78 -5.18 -2.04
N LEU A 88 -13.78 -3.90 -2.42
CA LEU A 88 -13.06 -3.44 -3.60
C LEU A 88 -11.67 -2.89 -3.26
N ARG A 89 -10.77 -2.97 -4.24
CA ARG A 89 -9.56 -2.15 -4.24
C ARG A 89 -9.92 -0.67 -4.41
N PRO A 90 -9.04 0.28 -4.05
CA PRO A 90 -9.26 1.68 -4.37
C PRO A 90 -9.52 1.85 -5.86
N ARG A 91 -10.40 2.80 -6.20
CA ARG A 91 -10.63 3.15 -7.60
C ARG A 91 -9.33 3.70 -8.20
N ARG A 92 -9.00 3.26 -9.41
CA ARG A 92 -7.85 3.81 -10.13
C ARG A 92 -8.07 5.31 -10.43
N PRO A 93 -7.00 6.12 -10.46
CA PRO A 93 -7.09 7.50 -10.89
C PRO A 93 -7.69 7.63 -12.30
N LYS A 94 -8.58 8.59 -12.50
CA LYS A 94 -9.23 8.81 -13.80
C LYS A 94 -8.23 9.11 -14.92
N GLY A 95 -7.11 9.80 -14.60
CA GLY A 95 -6.06 10.14 -15.55
C GLY A 95 -5.37 8.93 -16.19
N TRP A 96 -5.47 7.73 -15.58
CA TRP A 96 -4.84 6.52 -16.14
C TRP A 96 -5.47 6.01 -17.45
N ASP A 97 -6.62 6.52 -17.85
CA ASP A 97 -7.18 6.22 -19.17
C ASP A 97 -6.38 6.90 -20.28
N ALA A 98 -5.85 8.10 -20.03
CA ALA A 98 -5.01 8.86 -20.95
C ALA A 98 -3.51 8.59 -20.73
N ASP A 99 -3.09 8.38 -19.49
CA ASP A 99 -1.70 8.17 -19.06
C ASP A 99 -1.63 6.98 -18.06
N PRO A 100 -1.47 5.74 -18.58
CA PRO A 100 -1.52 4.54 -17.75
C PRO A 100 -0.41 4.42 -16.70
N ASP A 101 0.69 5.14 -16.88
CA ASP A 101 1.84 5.17 -15.97
C ASP A 101 2.00 6.51 -15.23
N MET A 102 0.96 7.35 -15.23
CA MET A 102 0.89 8.57 -14.44
C MET A 102 1.32 8.34 -13.00
N TRP A 103 2.05 9.26 -12.43
CA TRP A 103 2.52 9.19 -11.05
C TRP A 103 1.39 9.02 -10.05
N LEU A 104 1.67 8.26 -9.00
CA LEU A 104 0.78 8.15 -7.85
C LEU A 104 0.91 9.38 -6.96
N ASP A 105 -0.22 9.85 -6.45
CA ASP A 105 -0.26 10.82 -5.38
C ASP A 105 -0.24 10.15 -3.99
N ASN A 106 -0.19 10.97 -2.93
CA ASN A 106 -0.21 10.52 -1.54
C ASN A 106 -1.51 9.76 -1.18
N TYR A 107 -2.66 10.16 -1.75
CA TYR A 107 -3.95 9.51 -1.49
C TYR A 107 -4.00 8.12 -2.12
N ASN A 108 -3.45 7.95 -3.31
CA ASN A 108 -3.39 6.64 -3.97
C ASN A 108 -2.62 5.63 -3.10
N ILE A 109 -1.44 6.02 -2.62
CA ILE A 109 -0.60 5.19 -1.75
C ILE A 109 -1.32 4.93 -0.41
N MET A 110 -1.88 5.98 0.20
CA MET A 110 -2.59 5.89 1.47
C MET A 110 -3.76 4.91 1.40
N HIS A 111 -4.61 5.02 0.39
CA HIS A 111 -5.79 4.17 0.25
C HIS A 111 -5.44 2.69 0.09
N VAL A 112 -4.41 2.37 -0.70
CA VAL A 112 -3.95 0.98 -0.85
C VAL A 112 -3.38 0.46 0.46
N MET A 113 -2.49 1.20 1.10
CA MET A 113 -1.77 0.71 2.28
C MET A 113 -2.66 0.62 3.52
N LYS A 114 -3.66 1.50 3.66
CA LYS A 114 -4.67 1.41 4.72
C LYS A 114 -5.53 0.15 4.60
N GLN A 115 -5.79 -0.35 3.40
CA GLN A 115 -6.46 -1.65 3.24
C GLN A 115 -5.61 -2.82 3.78
N TYR A 116 -4.28 -2.76 3.65
CA TYR A 116 -3.39 -3.76 4.26
C TYR A 116 -3.37 -3.64 5.79
N GLU A 117 -3.36 -2.43 6.34
CA GLU A 117 -3.48 -2.20 7.78
C GLU A 117 -4.81 -2.75 8.33
N GLU A 118 -5.93 -2.49 7.65
CA GLU A 118 -7.23 -3.05 8.02
C GLU A 118 -7.29 -4.58 7.94
N ALA A 119 -6.56 -5.18 7.01
CA ALA A 119 -6.55 -6.63 6.81
C ALA A 119 -5.60 -7.37 7.76
N ILE A 120 -4.59 -6.70 8.30
CA ILE A 120 -3.51 -7.30 9.07
C ILE A 120 -3.34 -6.53 10.40
N PRO A 121 -4.02 -6.97 11.47
CA PRO A 121 -4.02 -6.24 12.75
C PRO A 121 -2.63 -5.99 13.35
N SER A 122 -1.65 -6.86 13.05
CA SER A 122 -0.25 -6.71 13.50
C SER A 122 0.57 -5.73 12.66
N PHE A 123 0.02 -5.16 11.61
CA PHE A 123 0.66 -4.15 10.78
C PHE A 123 0.05 -2.76 11.02
N THR A 124 0.87 -1.72 10.95
CA THR A 124 0.43 -0.32 10.90
C THR A 124 1.03 0.36 9.68
N PHE A 125 0.20 1.00 8.88
CA PHE A 125 0.67 1.97 7.89
C PHE A 125 0.60 3.37 8.51
N LEU A 126 1.74 3.89 8.92
CA LEU A 126 1.80 5.18 9.63
C LEU A 126 1.31 6.32 8.75
N GLY A 127 1.76 6.36 7.50
CA GLY A 127 1.30 7.38 6.56
C GLY A 127 2.25 7.61 5.37
N VAL A 128 1.93 8.67 4.64
CA VAL A 128 2.73 9.23 3.55
C VAL A 128 3.19 10.63 3.99
N PHE A 129 4.49 10.87 3.98
CA PHE A 129 5.12 12.05 4.57
C PHE A 129 6.00 12.78 3.57
N PRO A 130 6.12 14.13 3.65
CA PRO A 130 7.14 14.88 2.94
C PRO A 130 8.50 14.68 3.61
N ILE A 131 9.60 14.99 2.90
CA ILE A 131 10.94 14.82 3.46
C ILE A 131 11.17 15.68 4.70
N ASP A 132 10.54 16.84 4.79
CA ASP A 132 10.64 17.78 5.90
C ASP A 132 9.62 17.52 7.03
N PHE A 133 9.19 16.27 7.19
CA PHE A 133 8.21 15.81 8.20
C PHE A 133 8.49 16.29 9.62
N SER A 134 9.76 16.54 9.97
CA SER A 134 10.19 17.00 11.29
C SER A 134 10.40 18.51 11.39
N ALA A 135 10.07 19.26 10.33
CA ALA A 135 10.12 20.72 10.37
C ALA A 135 9.09 21.28 11.37
N PRO A 136 9.32 22.50 11.89
CA PRO A 136 8.29 23.19 12.68
C PRO A 136 6.97 23.28 11.88
N ASN A 137 5.84 23.01 12.56
CA ASN A 137 4.54 23.09 11.90
C ASN A 137 4.16 24.55 11.65
N PRO A 138 4.06 25.02 10.39
CA PRO A 138 3.76 26.42 10.08
C PRO A 138 2.31 26.81 10.40
N TYR A 139 1.44 25.84 10.64
CA TYR A 139 0.01 26.04 10.92
C TYR A 139 -0.32 26.07 12.41
N GLN A 140 0.69 26.00 13.30
CA GLN A 140 0.49 26.10 14.74
C GLN A 140 0.91 27.48 15.28
N PRO A 141 0.22 28.00 16.33
CA PRO A 141 0.57 29.29 16.92
C PRO A 141 2.03 29.35 17.40
N ASP A 142 2.60 30.55 17.34
CA ASP A 142 3.95 30.81 17.85
C ASP A 142 4.10 30.36 19.30
N GLY A 143 5.08 29.53 19.57
CA GLY A 143 5.39 28.94 20.89
C GLY A 143 5.33 27.42 20.93
N GLU A 144 4.55 26.76 20.10
CA GLU A 144 4.53 25.30 19.95
C GLU A 144 5.18 24.86 18.62
N LYS A 145 6.49 25.07 18.45
CA LYS A 145 7.24 24.59 17.28
C LYS A 145 7.33 23.05 17.28
N LYS A 146 6.17 22.40 17.24
CA LYS A 146 6.08 20.94 17.16
C LYS A 146 6.31 20.49 15.72
N CYS A 147 6.84 19.30 15.59
CA CYS A 147 7.02 18.57 14.35
C CYS A 147 5.77 18.63 13.44
N LEU A 148 5.96 18.89 12.15
CA LEU A 148 4.91 18.96 11.13
C LEU A 148 4.03 17.69 11.13
N HIS A 149 4.66 16.52 11.28
CA HIS A 149 4.01 15.23 11.42
C HIS A 149 4.30 14.60 12.78
N LYS A 150 3.51 15.03 13.77
CA LYS A 150 3.68 14.63 15.18
C LYS A 150 3.61 13.10 15.35
N GLU A 151 2.73 12.42 14.64
CA GLU A 151 2.57 10.96 14.66
C GLU A 151 3.87 10.20 14.30
N LEU A 152 4.71 10.79 13.46
CA LEU A 152 6.00 10.23 13.10
C LEU A 152 7.10 10.59 14.10
N CYS A 153 7.10 11.83 14.57
CA CYS A 153 8.12 12.32 15.51
C CYS A 153 7.97 11.70 16.91
N ASP A 154 6.74 11.43 17.34
CA ASP A 154 6.40 10.83 18.63
C ASP A 154 6.32 9.29 18.57
N LEU A 155 6.60 8.66 17.41
CA LEU A 155 6.49 7.22 17.27
C LEU A 155 7.39 6.48 18.26
N ASN A 156 6.76 5.71 19.14
CA ASN A 156 7.43 4.86 20.12
C ASN A 156 7.24 3.39 19.77
N LEU A 157 8.32 2.72 19.38
CA LEU A 157 8.29 1.34 18.89
C LEU A 157 7.91 0.32 19.97
N ILE A 158 8.25 0.60 21.24
CA ILE A 158 7.91 -0.27 22.36
C ILE A 158 6.41 -0.21 22.62
N ASN A 159 5.83 1.00 22.58
CA ASN A 159 4.37 1.17 22.72
C ASN A 159 3.63 0.48 21.58
N GLU A 160 4.11 0.59 20.34
CA GLU A 160 3.51 -0.12 19.19
C GLU A 160 3.60 -1.65 19.36
N TYR A 161 4.73 -2.15 19.86
CA TYR A 161 4.88 -3.58 20.17
C TYR A 161 3.86 -4.06 21.21
N HIS A 162 3.66 -3.29 22.29
CA HIS A 162 2.65 -3.60 23.33
C HIS A 162 1.22 -3.54 22.80
N LYS A 163 0.93 -2.68 21.82
CA LYS A 163 -0.37 -2.67 21.10
C LYS A 163 -0.55 -3.88 20.15
N GLY A 164 0.39 -4.81 20.12
CA GLY A 164 0.34 -5.99 19.25
C GLY A 164 0.88 -5.76 17.84
N LYS A 165 1.47 -4.60 17.55
CA LYS A 165 2.07 -4.34 16.24
C LYS A 165 3.39 -5.09 16.08
N ARG A 166 3.66 -5.54 14.85
CA ARG A 166 4.85 -6.31 14.49
C ARG A 166 5.54 -5.77 13.25
N GLY A 167 4.83 -4.99 12.46
CA GLY A 167 5.35 -4.29 11.29
C GLY A 167 4.78 -2.88 11.20
N ILE A 168 5.62 -1.90 10.88
CA ILE A 168 5.21 -0.50 10.66
C ILE A 168 5.78 -0.06 9.33
N GLY A 169 4.91 0.37 8.41
CA GLY A 169 5.28 0.88 7.09
C GLY A 169 4.99 2.37 6.97
N MET A 170 5.82 3.06 6.21
CA MET A 170 5.63 4.46 5.85
C MET A 170 6.28 4.77 4.51
N VAL A 171 5.78 5.79 3.83
CA VAL A 171 6.29 6.23 2.53
C VAL A 171 6.64 7.72 2.64
N PHE A 172 7.71 8.12 1.99
CA PHE A 172 8.14 9.51 1.98
C PHE A 172 8.21 10.03 0.55
N ASN A 173 7.77 11.28 0.36
CA ASN A 173 8.13 12.07 -0.80
C ASN A 173 9.44 12.79 -0.52
N LEU A 174 10.37 12.82 -1.46
CA LEU A 174 11.66 13.50 -1.29
C LEU A 174 11.58 15.02 -1.42
N ASP A 175 10.40 15.55 -1.78
CA ASP A 175 10.14 17.00 -1.72
C ASP A 175 9.55 17.41 -0.36
N PRO A 176 9.76 18.66 0.06
CA PRO A 176 9.13 19.22 1.24
C PRO A 176 7.63 19.45 1.00
N HIS A 177 6.87 19.63 2.10
CA HIS A 177 5.42 19.71 2.13
C HIS A 177 4.79 20.76 1.22
N TYR A 178 5.52 21.80 0.84
CA TYR A 178 5.04 22.90 -0.03
C TYR A 178 5.37 22.70 -1.52
N LYS A 179 5.93 21.54 -1.90
CA LYS A 179 6.21 21.18 -3.30
C LYS A 179 5.29 20.05 -3.80
N GLY A 180 5.24 19.90 -5.13
CA GLY A 180 4.35 18.94 -5.79
C GLY A 180 4.76 17.47 -5.69
N GLY A 181 5.98 17.20 -5.24
CA GLY A 181 6.51 15.85 -5.13
C GLY A 181 7.38 15.43 -6.32
N SER A 182 8.46 14.69 -6.04
CA SER A 182 9.44 14.26 -7.05
C SER A 182 9.73 12.77 -7.05
N HIS A 183 9.77 12.15 -5.87
CA HIS A 183 10.14 10.73 -5.76
C HIS A 183 9.61 10.11 -4.47
N TRP A 184 9.11 8.86 -4.58
CA TRP A 184 8.60 8.08 -3.47
C TRP A 184 9.62 7.05 -3.02
N VAL A 185 9.87 7.02 -1.71
CA VAL A 185 10.71 6.03 -1.03
C VAL A 185 9.99 5.45 0.17
N ALA A 186 10.39 4.28 0.63
CA ALA A 186 9.71 3.59 1.71
C ALA A 186 10.61 3.26 2.89
N LEU A 187 10.03 3.25 4.08
CA LEU A 187 10.63 2.75 5.31
C LEU A 187 9.73 1.66 5.89
N TYR A 188 10.35 0.57 6.34
CA TYR A 188 9.66 -0.49 7.06
C TYR A 188 10.39 -0.83 8.34
N ILE A 189 9.64 -0.96 9.43
CA ILE A 189 10.14 -1.33 10.74
C ILE A 189 9.56 -2.70 11.08
N ASN A 190 10.44 -3.66 11.36
CA ASN A 190 10.08 -4.99 11.81
C ASN A 190 10.41 -5.13 13.29
N ILE A 191 9.38 -5.34 14.10
CA ILE A 191 9.46 -5.57 15.54
C ILE A 191 8.83 -6.92 15.93
N VAL A 192 8.78 -7.89 15.01
CA VAL A 192 8.29 -9.25 15.29
C VAL A 192 9.10 -9.85 16.44
N ASN A 193 10.42 -9.72 16.38
CA ASN A 193 11.30 -10.03 17.50
C ASN A 193 11.85 -8.72 18.08
N ILE A 194 11.30 -8.30 19.22
CA ILE A 194 11.68 -7.03 19.87
C ILE A 194 13.14 -7.01 20.33
N ASN A 195 13.78 -8.16 20.52
CA ASN A 195 15.18 -8.25 20.88
C ASN A 195 16.15 -8.14 19.68
N LYS A 196 15.60 -8.19 18.45
CA LYS A 196 16.34 -8.04 17.19
C LYS A 196 15.51 -7.29 16.17
N PRO A 197 15.09 -6.05 16.46
CA PRO A 197 14.28 -5.28 15.53
C PRO A 197 15.13 -4.83 14.33
N PHE A 198 14.45 -4.51 13.27
CA PHE A 198 15.09 -4.13 12.02
C PHE A 198 14.35 -2.97 11.37
N VAL A 199 15.07 -1.91 11.00
CA VAL A 199 14.55 -0.74 10.28
C VAL A 199 15.21 -0.70 8.92
N CYS A 200 14.43 -0.78 7.85
CA CYS A 200 14.97 -0.78 6.49
C CYS A 200 14.35 0.32 5.63
N TYR A 201 15.24 1.01 4.93
CA TYR A 201 14.94 2.00 3.92
C TYR A 201 15.02 1.36 2.53
N PHE A 202 14.09 1.72 1.67
CA PHE A 202 14.03 1.28 0.29
C PHE A 202 13.82 2.46 -0.65
N ASP A 203 14.72 2.57 -1.62
CA ASP A 203 14.62 3.45 -2.77
C ASP A 203 14.71 2.62 -4.06
N SER A 204 13.75 2.76 -4.95
CA SER A 204 13.71 2.01 -6.21
C SER A 204 14.89 2.33 -7.15
N TYR A 205 15.50 3.51 -7.06
CA TYR A 205 16.74 3.84 -7.76
C TYR A 205 18.01 3.36 -7.06
N GLY A 206 17.90 2.94 -5.78
CA GLY A 206 19.04 2.46 -5.00
C GLY A 206 19.95 3.57 -4.46
N TYR A 207 19.48 4.80 -4.41
CA TYR A 207 20.22 5.93 -3.86
C TYR A 207 20.40 5.81 -2.34
N ASP A 208 21.31 6.59 -1.82
CA ASP A 208 21.59 6.65 -0.38
C ASP A 208 20.39 7.23 0.40
N THR A 209 20.27 6.77 1.63
CA THR A 209 19.21 7.27 2.51
C THR A 209 19.37 8.77 2.76
N PRO A 210 18.35 9.60 2.46
CA PRO A 210 18.39 11.04 2.73
C PRO A 210 18.71 11.35 4.20
N PRO A 211 19.43 12.43 4.50
CA PRO A 211 19.90 12.73 5.86
C PRO A 211 18.80 12.76 6.92
N LEU A 212 17.64 13.33 6.61
CA LEU A 212 16.50 13.41 7.53
C LEU A 212 15.91 12.03 7.84
N ILE A 213 15.74 11.17 6.83
CA ILE A 213 15.29 9.79 7.00
C ILE A 213 16.35 8.97 7.75
N ALA A 214 17.62 9.14 7.43
CA ALA A 214 18.71 8.47 8.17
C ALA A 214 18.75 8.88 9.65
N ARG A 215 18.46 10.14 9.96
CA ARG A 215 18.31 10.63 11.34
C ARG A 215 17.12 9.98 12.04
N LEU A 216 15.97 9.86 11.37
CA LEU A 216 14.80 9.17 11.87
C LEU A 216 15.10 7.69 12.14
N MET A 217 15.75 6.99 11.21
CA MET A 217 16.15 5.59 11.42
C MET A 217 17.06 5.41 12.63
N ARG A 218 17.99 6.35 12.85
CA ARG A 218 18.85 6.34 14.06
C ARG A 218 18.06 6.58 15.34
N SER A 219 17.04 7.45 15.34
CA SER A 219 16.16 7.63 16.51
C SER A 219 15.42 6.37 16.88
N PHE A 220 14.94 5.58 15.89
CA PHE A 220 14.35 4.28 16.15
C PHE A 220 15.35 3.25 16.69
N LYS A 221 16.58 3.28 16.17
CA LYS A 221 17.66 2.43 16.71
C LYS A 221 17.96 2.71 18.18
N LEU A 222 17.82 3.95 18.63
CA LEU A 222 18.05 4.33 20.02
C LEU A 222 16.92 3.86 20.97
N GLN A 223 15.72 3.63 20.45
CA GLN A 223 14.59 3.17 21.26
C GLN A 223 14.70 1.70 21.69
N ILE A 224 15.38 0.86 20.90
CA ILE A 224 15.43 -0.59 21.15
C ILE A 224 16.87 -1.08 20.95
N LYS A 225 17.39 -1.73 21.98
CA LYS A 225 18.73 -2.36 21.95
C LYS A 225 18.80 -3.40 20.81
N ASN A 226 19.97 -3.52 20.17
CA ASN A 226 20.23 -4.44 19.05
C ASN A 226 19.39 -4.19 17.79
N CYS A 227 18.83 -3.00 17.61
CA CYS A 227 18.13 -2.63 16.39
C CYS A 227 19.12 -2.49 15.22
N HIS A 228 18.83 -3.20 14.13
CA HIS A 228 19.61 -3.16 12.90
C HIS A 228 19.01 -2.18 11.91
N LEU A 229 19.87 -1.43 11.23
CA LEU A 229 19.49 -0.55 10.13
C LEU A 229 19.95 -1.16 8.81
N GLY A 230 19.12 -1.04 7.78
CA GLY A 230 19.45 -1.49 6.42
C GLY A 230 18.93 -0.54 5.36
N ARG A 231 19.59 -0.53 4.20
CA ARG A 231 19.12 0.11 2.98
C ARG A 231 19.43 -0.78 1.78
N ASN A 232 18.67 -0.64 0.69
CA ASN A 232 19.08 -1.21 -0.57
C ASN A 232 20.12 -0.29 -1.23
N ALA A 233 21.04 -0.92 -1.99
CA ALA A 233 21.97 -0.23 -2.87
C ALA A 233 21.74 -0.60 -4.34
N ARG A 234 20.91 -1.63 -4.57
CA ARG A 234 20.59 -2.10 -5.90
C ARG A 234 19.47 -1.26 -6.49
N ARG A 235 19.62 -0.86 -7.75
CA ARG A 235 18.57 -0.26 -8.55
C ARG A 235 17.53 -1.29 -8.97
N PHE A 236 16.26 -0.96 -8.84
CA PHE A 236 15.09 -1.74 -9.25
C PHE A 236 14.36 -1.06 -10.40
N GLN A 237 14.12 0.24 -10.28
CA GLN A 237 13.40 1.07 -11.24
C GLN A 237 14.34 1.62 -12.31
N TYR A 238 13.96 1.46 -13.56
CA TYR A 238 14.68 2.01 -14.71
C TYR A 238 13.86 3.09 -15.44
N GLY A 239 12.52 3.05 -15.33
CA GLY A 239 11.62 4.10 -15.75
C GLY A 239 11.53 5.26 -14.73
N ASN A 240 10.55 6.15 -14.90
CA ASN A 240 10.40 7.36 -14.10
C ASN A 240 9.04 7.50 -13.39
N SER A 241 8.13 6.54 -13.51
CA SER A 241 6.74 6.66 -13.03
C SER A 241 6.40 5.75 -11.84
N GLU A 242 7.15 4.65 -11.63
CA GLU A 242 6.72 3.56 -10.75
C GLU A 242 7.26 3.60 -9.32
N CYS A 243 7.94 4.67 -8.88
CA CYS A 243 8.52 4.75 -7.53
C CYS A 243 7.50 4.51 -6.40
N GLY A 244 6.28 5.04 -6.54
CA GLY A 244 5.19 4.80 -5.60
C GLY A 244 4.73 3.34 -5.56
N MET A 245 4.68 2.68 -6.72
CA MET A 245 4.36 1.25 -6.82
C MET A 245 5.46 0.39 -6.19
N PHE A 246 6.72 0.69 -6.46
CA PHE A 246 7.86 0.02 -5.82
C PHE A 246 7.85 0.16 -4.30
N SER A 247 7.54 1.36 -3.80
CA SER A 247 7.43 1.64 -2.36
C SER A 247 6.34 0.82 -1.69
N MET A 248 5.16 0.74 -2.29
CA MET A 248 4.08 -0.12 -1.80
C MET A 248 4.42 -1.60 -1.88
N TYR A 249 4.97 -2.06 -3.01
CA TYR A 249 5.37 -3.45 -3.20
C TYR A 249 6.43 -3.90 -2.19
N PHE A 250 7.41 -3.04 -1.91
CA PHE A 250 8.39 -3.31 -0.86
C PHE A 250 7.71 -3.57 0.49
N ILE A 251 6.82 -2.67 0.93
CA ILE A 251 6.10 -2.82 2.20
C ILE A 251 5.25 -4.10 2.18
N ILE A 252 4.55 -4.39 1.08
CA ILE A 252 3.75 -5.62 0.91
C ILE A 252 4.64 -6.87 1.07
N CYS A 253 5.82 -6.89 0.46
CA CYS A 253 6.76 -8.01 0.61
C CYS A 253 7.21 -8.19 2.07
N MET A 254 7.49 -7.10 2.79
CA MET A 254 7.87 -7.15 4.21
C MET A 254 6.73 -7.69 5.08
N ILE A 255 5.49 -7.26 4.84
CA ILE A 255 4.29 -7.76 5.53
C ILE A 255 4.11 -9.27 5.29
N HIS A 256 4.42 -9.77 4.09
CA HIS A 256 4.34 -11.19 3.76
C HIS A 256 5.53 -12.02 4.26
N GLY A 257 6.43 -11.42 5.07
CA GLY A 257 7.54 -12.12 5.70
C GLY A 257 8.75 -12.36 4.78
N ILE A 258 8.82 -11.70 3.62
CA ILE A 258 10.05 -11.72 2.80
C ILE A 258 11.13 -10.97 3.58
N SER A 259 12.29 -11.60 3.79
CA SER A 259 13.39 -10.90 4.44
C SER A 259 13.93 -9.77 3.54
N PHE A 260 14.37 -8.67 4.16
CA PHE A 260 14.93 -7.53 3.41
C PHE A 260 16.11 -7.95 2.52
N LYS A 261 16.99 -8.83 3.05
CA LYS A 261 18.11 -9.39 2.30
C LYS A 261 17.65 -10.14 1.04
N GLN A 262 16.58 -10.91 1.16
CA GLN A 262 16.01 -11.65 0.03
C GLN A 262 15.35 -10.71 -0.97
N PHE A 263 14.58 -9.73 -0.48
CA PHE A 263 13.97 -8.69 -1.33
C PHE A 263 15.02 -7.95 -2.17
N CYS A 264 16.14 -7.55 -1.56
CA CYS A 264 17.22 -6.86 -2.27
C CYS A 264 17.93 -7.73 -3.32
N LYS A 265 17.88 -9.07 -3.20
CA LYS A 265 18.43 -9.99 -4.19
C LYS A 265 17.52 -10.18 -5.41
N ASP A 266 16.22 -10.24 -5.20
CA ASP A 266 15.23 -10.60 -6.21
C ASP A 266 14.53 -9.33 -6.72
N SER A 267 15.17 -8.61 -7.64
CA SER A 267 14.52 -7.44 -8.26
C SER A 267 13.32 -7.86 -9.10
N VAL A 268 12.39 -6.95 -9.23
CA VAL A 268 11.25 -7.00 -10.15
C VAL A 268 11.36 -5.83 -11.13
N SER A 269 10.77 -5.95 -12.31
CA SER A 269 10.85 -4.94 -13.37
C SER A 269 9.79 -3.85 -13.23
N ASP A 270 9.98 -2.76 -13.97
CA ASP A 270 8.94 -1.71 -14.12
C ASP A 270 7.65 -2.31 -14.72
N ASP A 271 7.75 -3.23 -15.69
CA ASP A 271 6.58 -3.94 -16.24
C ASP A 271 5.80 -4.72 -15.17
N PHE A 272 6.50 -5.32 -14.20
CA PHE A 272 5.83 -5.95 -13.07
C PHE A 272 5.04 -4.92 -12.27
N MET A 273 5.57 -3.72 -12.07
CA MET A 273 4.86 -2.63 -11.36
C MET A 273 3.65 -2.13 -12.15
N LEU A 274 3.75 -2.01 -13.47
CA LEU A 274 2.61 -1.69 -14.34
C LEU A 274 1.49 -2.76 -14.26
N GLN A 275 1.85 -4.05 -14.15
CA GLN A 275 0.86 -5.09 -13.90
C GLN A 275 0.29 -5.02 -12.47
N LEU A 276 1.11 -4.67 -11.49
CA LEU A 276 0.69 -4.53 -10.10
C LEU A 276 -0.32 -3.38 -9.92
N ARG A 277 -0.23 -2.29 -10.70
CA ARG A 277 -1.26 -1.23 -10.74
C ARG A 277 -2.66 -1.81 -10.98
N LYS A 278 -2.78 -2.76 -11.94
CA LYS A 278 -4.05 -3.41 -12.29
C LYS A 278 -4.57 -4.38 -11.22
N VAL A 279 -3.76 -4.67 -10.21
CA VAL A 279 -4.11 -5.52 -9.06
C VAL A 279 -4.45 -4.68 -7.83
N LEU A 280 -3.70 -3.61 -7.58
CA LEU A 280 -3.87 -2.76 -6.39
C LEU A 280 -4.97 -1.71 -6.56
N PHE A 281 -5.37 -1.43 -7.80
CA PHE A 281 -6.45 -0.49 -8.12
C PHE A 281 -7.46 -1.17 -9.05
N SER A 282 -8.74 -0.79 -8.92
CA SER A 282 -9.82 -1.33 -9.75
C SER A 282 -10.55 -0.23 -10.52
N LYS A 283 -11.15 -0.62 -11.66
CA LYS A 283 -12.00 0.26 -12.48
C LYS A 283 -13.37 0.49 -11.87
#